data_8185258fcee6277289c437fb93481131
#
_entry.id   8185258fcee6277289c437fb93481131
#
_cell.length_a   1.000
_cell.length_b   1.000
_cell.length_c   1.000
_cell.angle_alpha   90.00
_cell.angle_beta   90.00
_cell.angle_gamma   90.00
#
_symmetry.space_group_name_H-M   'P 1'
#
loop_
_entity.id
_entity.type
_entity.pdbx_description
1 polymer ?
#
loop_
_entity_poly.entity_id
_entity_poly.type
_entity_poly.pdbx_seq_one_letter_code
_entity_poly.pdbx_strand_id
1 'polypeptide(L)'
;DLKVLSSDIIGAGYDLMLFPENKVLPLLRLLKDEQQLFLCLGVNTGYLFDLYRTRSSAIKLHENVPLNDKCLEQLKYVSPEVADWFLRLNEKVDQEWQAHVGKKGYEIGKVPVVPREQVLDSILAGYRGEVVFVDFWYVYCRSCLRAMAEMEAVKEEYLKKGVKFLFITGEKASPEVRWLQMIPDMKGIHYRVTNEAYRYLIDEQFKMKGLPYYLIVDKQGNIKYRYNGFMGCEKMREILDEELSK
;
A
#
# COMPACT_ATOMS: atom_id res chain seq x y z
N ASP A 1 -34.35 3.85 -9.36
CA ASP A 1 -33.41 4.95 -9.12
C ASP A 1 -32.18 4.41 -8.43
N LEU A 2 -31.13 4.10 -9.24
CA LEU A 2 -29.89 3.42 -8.80
C LEU A 2 -29.07 4.23 -7.74
N LYS A 3 -29.28 5.53 -7.67
CA LYS A 3 -28.65 6.40 -6.65
C LYS A 3 -29.22 6.18 -5.25
N VAL A 4 -30.52 5.88 -5.14
CA VAL A 4 -31.16 5.59 -3.85
C VAL A 4 -30.71 4.24 -3.32
N LEU A 5 -30.66 3.21 -4.18
CA LEU A 5 -30.15 1.89 -3.80
C LEU A 5 -28.67 1.92 -3.38
N SER A 6 -27.82 2.74 -4.03
CA SER A 6 -26.41 2.85 -3.65
C SER A 6 -26.20 3.55 -2.29
N SER A 7 -26.99 4.59 -1.99
CA SER A 7 -26.91 5.27 -0.69
C SER A 7 -27.46 4.40 0.44
N ASP A 8 -28.50 3.61 0.17
CA ASP A 8 -29.11 2.73 1.17
C ASP A 8 -28.29 1.47 1.45
N ILE A 9 -27.64 0.90 0.41
CA ILE A 9 -26.73 -0.25 0.59
C ILE A 9 -25.45 0.18 1.30
N ILE A 10 -24.88 1.33 0.95
CA ILE A 10 -23.70 1.87 1.62
C ILE A 10 -24.06 2.35 3.02
N GLY A 11 -25.21 3.03 3.19
CA GLY A 11 -25.73 3.47 4.49
C GLY A 11 -26.06 2.30 5.41
N ALA A 12 -26.75 1.27 4.93
CA ALA A 12 -27.07 0.08 5.72
C ALA A 12 -25.81 -0.76 6.04
N GLY A 13 -24.79 -0.75 5.16
CA GLY A 13 -23.48 -1.34 5.45
C GLY A 13 -22.74 -0.60 6.57
N TYR A 14 -22.83 0.72 6.61
CA TYR A 14 -22.31 1.54 7.71
C TYR A 14 -23.13 1.38 9.00
N ASP A 15 -24.45 1.29 8.93
CA ASP A 15 -25.30 1.05 10.09
C ASP A 15 -25.12 -0.35 10.68
N LEU A 16 -24.80 -1.37 9.88
CA LEU A 16 -24.37 -2.69 10.36
C LEU A 16 -22.97 -2.67 10.99
N MET A 17 -22.09 -1.74 10.61
CA MET A 17 -20.85 -1.47 11.33
C MET A 17 -21.06 -0.75 12.66
N LEU A 18 -22.16 -0.01 12.82
CA LEU A 18 -22.55 0.72 14.04
C LEU A 18 -23.36 -0.13 15.03
N PHE A 19 -23.70 -1.39 14.71
CA PHE A 19 -24.17 -2.32 15.75
C PHE A 19 -23.08 -2.44 16.81
N PRO A 20 -23.43 -2.21 18.09
CA PRO A 20 -22.45 -2.12 19.15
C PRO A 20 -21.59 -3.38 19.15
N GLU A 21 -20.28 -3.18 18.87
CA GLU A 21 -19.26 -4.23 18.79
C GLU A 21 -19.29 -5.21 19.97
N ASN A 22 -19.79 -4.75 21.11
CA ASN A 22 -19.89 -5.49 22.36
C ASN A 22 -20.97 -6.57 22.37
N LYS A 23 -21.94 -6.62 21.45
CA LYS A 23 -22.99 -7.66 21.44
C LYS A 23 -22.94 -8.64 20.29
N VAL A 24 -22.44 -8.24 19.12
CA VAL A 24 -22.40 -9.08 17.91
C VAL A 24 -21.02 -9.70 17.69
N LEU A 25 -19.94 -8.97 17.97
CA LEU A 25 -18.58 -9.48 17.86
C LEU A 25 -18.27 -10.74 18.70
N PRO A 26 -18.74 -10.87 19.95
CA PRO A 26 -18.54 -12.11 20.72
C PRO A 26 -19.22 -13.32 20.08
N LEU A 27 -20.40 -13.14 19.50
CA LEU A 27 -21.11 -14.20 18.78
C LEU A 27 -20.40 -14.59 17.48
N LEU A 28 -19.90 -13.60 16.72
CA LEU A 28 -19.11 -13.82 15.49
C LEU A 28 -17.74 -14.48 15.76
N ARG A 29 -17.15 -14.25 16.95
CA ARG A 29 -15.90 -14.92 17.36
C ARG A 29 -16.10 -16.35 17.83
N LEU A 30 -17.29 -16.68 18.33
CA LEU A 30 -17.65 -18.05 18.75
C LEU A 30 -17.98 -18.97 17.56
N LEU A 31 -18.37 -18.38 16.42
CA LEU A 31 -18.69 -19.11 15.21
C LEU A 31 -17.48 -19.07 14.27
N LYS A 32 -16.71 -20.14 14.28
CA LYS A 32 -15.50 -20.29 13.43
C LYS A 32 -15.80 -20.28 11.93
N ASP A 33 -17.06 -20.36 11.55
CA ASP A 33 -17.51 -20.36 10.17
C ASP A 33 -18.74 -19.44 10.04
N GLU A 34 -18.58 -18.37 9.29
CA GLU A 34 -19.61 -17.37 9.03
C GLU A 34 -20.83 -17.98 8.31
N GLN A 35 -20.65 -19.05 7.55
CA GLN A 35 -21.76 -19.80 6.95
C GLN A 35 -22.63 -20.49 7.99
N GLN A 36 -22.04 -20.97 9.08
CA GLN A 36 -22.79 -21.63 10.15
C GLN A 36 -23.70 -20.66 10.90
N LEU A 37 -23.33 -19.38 11.03
CA LEU A 37 -24.17 -18.37 11.66
C LEU A 37 -25.51 -18.21 10.92
N PHE A 38 -25.45 -18.04 9.59
CA PHE A 38 -26.65 -17.87 8.76
C PHE A 38 -27.47 -19.16 8.69
N LEU A 39 -26.82 -20.32 8.66
CA LEU A 39 -27.50 -21.61 8.73
C LEU A 39 -28.19 -21.82 10.08
N CYS A 40 -27.57 -21.46 11.21
CA CYS A 40 -28.18 -21.52 12.55
C CYS A 40 -29.35 -20.54 12.70
N LEU A 41 -29.31 -19.40 12.02
CA LEU A 41 -30.38 -18.41 12.01
C LEU A 41 -31.46 -18.71 10.96
N GLY A 42 -31.28 -19.77 10.14
CA GLY A 42 -32.18 -20.09 9.05
C GLY A 42 -32.21 -19.07 7.91
N VAL A 43 -31.19 -18.18 7.84
CA VAL A 43 -31.09 -17.11 6.86
C VAL A 43 -30.05 -17.49 5.83
N ASN A 44 -30.48 -18.09 4.74
CA ASN A 44 -29.61 -18.50 3.63
C ASN A 44 -29.89 -17.76 2.30
N THR A 45 -30.89 -16.91 2.30
CA THR A 45 -31.29 -16.08 1.14
C THR A 45 -31.85 -14.74 1.62
N GLY A 46 -31.97 -13.79 0.68
CA GLY A 46 -32.58 -12.50 0.92
C GLY A 46 -31.59 -11.40 1.25
N TYR A 47 -32.10 -10.19 1.39
CA TYR A 47 -31.32 -8.95 1.42
C TYR A 47 -30.20 -8.92 2.50
N LEU A 48 -30.49 -9.39 3.71
CA LEU A 48 -29.49 -9.43 4.79
C LEU A 48 -28.35 -10.40 4.50
N PHE A 49 -28.65 -11.53 3.88
CA PHE A 49 -27.66 -12.49 3.46
C PHE A 49 -26.78 -11.94 2.35
N ASP A 50 -27.35 -11.27 1.36
CA ASP A 50 -26.62 -10.62 0.27
C ASP A 50 -25.70 -9.51 0.80
N LEU A 51 -26.17 -8.64 1.70
CA LEU A 51 -25.36 -7.61 2.33
C LEU A 51 -24.16 -8.18 3.08
N TYR A 52 -24.39 -9.24 3.82
CA TYR A 52 -23.31 -9.90 4.56
C TYR A 52 -22.25 -10.47 3.62
N ARG A 53 -22.69 -11.22 2.60
CA ARG A 53 -21.80 -11.83 1.60
C ARG A 53 -21.00 -10.81 0.80
N THR A 54 -21.60 -9.68 0.50
CA THR A 54 -20.98 -8.63 -0.32
C THR A 54 -20.19 -7.59 0.49
N ARG A 55 -20.17 -7.68 1.83
CA ARG A 55 -19.47 -6.70 2.68
C ARG A 55 -18.02 -6.47 2.25
N SER A 56 -17.23 -7.53 2.04
CA SER A 56 -15.83 -7.43 1.62
C SER A 56 -15.70 -6.81 0.22
N SER A 57 -16.64 -7.12 -0.67
CA SER A 57 -16.72 -6.55 -2.01
C SER A 57 -17.04 -5.06 -1.96
N ALA A 58 -18.01 -4.66 -1.12
CA ALA A 58 -18.38 -3.26 -0.93
C ALA A 58 -17.22 -2.42 -0.41
N ILE A 59 -16.49 -2.91 0.58
CA ILE A 59 -15.30 -2.22 1.14
C ILE A 59 -14.24 -2.01 0.04
N LYS A 60 -13.90 -3.07 -0.72
CA LYS A 60 -12.91 -2.96 -1.79
C LYS A 60 -13.30 -1.92 -2.84
N LEU A 61 -14.52 -2.00 -3.36
CA LEU A 61 -15.00 -1.07 -4.38
C LEU A 61 -15.11 0.36 -3.88
N HIS A 62 -15.50 0.55 -2.60
CA HIS A 62 -15.48 1.86 -1.96
C HIS A 62 -14.07 2.43 -1.84
N GLU A 63 -13.07 1.59 -1.65
CA GLU A 63 -11.65 1.96 -1.63
C GLU A 63 -11.03 2.06 -3.02
N ASN A 64 -11.83 1.99 -4.10
CA ASN A 64 -11.38 1.93 -5.49
C ASN A 64 -10.37 0.79 -5.76
N VAL A 65 -10.65 -0.38 -5.19
CA VAL A 65 -9.86 -1.60 -5.36
C VAL A 65 -10.70 -2.65 -6.06
N PRO A 66 -10.22 -3.25 -7.16
CA PRO A 66 -10.95 -4.31 -7.84
C PRO A 66 -11.23 -5.52 -6.95
N LEU A 67 -12.30 -6.23 -7.26
CA LEU A 67 -12.65 -7.47 -6.58
C LEU A 67 -11.62 -8.56 -6.89
N ASN A 68 -11.18 -9.25 -5.86
CA ASN A 68 -10.34 -10.45 -6.01
C ASN A 68 -11.20 -11.70 -6.20
N ASP A 69 -10.55 -12.82 -6.55
CA ASP A 69 -11.21 -14.10 -6.81
C ASP A 69 -12.15 -14.53 -5.69
N LYS A 70 -11.76 -14.31 -4.42
CA LYS A 70 -12.61 -14.63 -3.26
C LYS A 70 -13.89 -13.81 -3.26
N CYS A 71 -13.83 -12.52 -3.58
CA CYS A 71 -15.01 -11.67 -3.68
C CYS A 71 -15.90 -12.09 -4.85
N LEU A 72 -15.30 -12.36 -6.01
CA LEU A 72 -16.03 -12.83 -7.21
C LEU A 72 -16.72 -14.17 -6.96
N GLU A 73 -16.07 -15.07 -6.25
CA GLU A 73 -16.68 -16.36 -5.86
C GLU A 73 -17.88 -16.15 -4.93
N GLN A 74 -17.81 -15.22 -3.98
CA GLN A 74 -18.92 -14.92 -3.08
C GLN A 74 -20.15 -14.36 -3.79
N LEU A 75 -19.96 -13.64 -4.90
CA LEU A 75 -21.07 -13.11 -5.70
C LEU A 75 -21.93 -14.20 -6.38
N LYS A 76 -21.43 -15.43 -6.53
CA LYS A 76 -22.21 -16.56 -7.06
C LYS A 76 -23.34 -17.02 -6.12
N TYR A 77 -23.30 -16.62 -4.86
CA TYR A 77 -24.23 -17.06 -3.81
C TYR A 77 -25.18 -15.97 -3.34
N VAL A 78 -25.23 -14.82 -4.01
CA VAL A 78 -26.16 -13.73 -3.74
C VAL A 78 -27.21 -13.64 -4.85
N SER A 79 -28.24 -12.81 -4.65
CA SER A 79 -29.24 -12.59 -5.70
C SER A 79 -28.61 -12.08 -7.00
N PRO A 80 -29.14 -12.49 -8.17
CA PRO A 80 -28.59 -12.09 -9.48
C PRO A 80 -28.48 -10.58 -9.65
N GLU A 81 -29.45 -9.82 -9.13
CA GLU A 81 -29.50 -8.35 -9.21
C GLU A 81 -28.35 -7.72 -8.41
N VAL A 82 -28.07 -8.24 -7.23
CA VAL A 82 -26.95 -7.79 -6.38
C VAL A 82 -25.62 -8.16 -7.03
N ALA A 83 -25.48 -9.39 -7.52
CA ALA A 83 -24.27 -9.82 -8.20
C ALA A 83 -23.95 -8.93 -9.43
N ASP A 84 -24.94 -8.69 -10.29
CA ASP A 84 -24.82 -7.88 -11.49
C ASP A 84 -24.43 -6.42 -11.15
N TRP A 85 -25.00 -5.85 -10.10
CA TRP A 85 -24.62 -4.51 -9.63
C TRP A 85 -23.14 -4.45 -9.20
N PHE A 86 -22.68 -5.43 -8.41
CA PHE A 86 -21.28 -5.49 -7.98
C PHE A 86 -20.31 -5.70 -9.16
N LEU A 87 -20.68 -6.54 -10.12
CA LEU A 87 -19.84 -6.80 -11.29
C LEU A 87 -19.70 -5.56 -12.18
N ARG A 88 -20.80 -4.83 -12.45
CA ARG A 88 -20.74 -3.56 -13.21
C ARG A 88 -19.92 -2.49 -12.50
N LEU A 89 -20.05 -2.37 -11.18
CA LEU A 89 -19.23 -1.43 -10.42
C LEU A 89 -17.77 -1.84 -10.44
N ASN A 90 -17.49 -3.15 -10.32
CA ASN A 90 -16.14 -3.69 -10.39
C ASN A 90 -15.47 -3.42 -11.74
N GLU A 91 -16.19 -3.56 -12.84
CA GLU A 91 -15.66 -3.26 -14.18
C GLU A 91 -15.14 -1.81 -14.27
N LYS A 92 -15.90 -0.86 -13.74
CA LYS A 92 -15.48 0.55 -13.68
C LYS A 92 -14.27 0.74 -12.81
N VAL A 93 -14.29 0.18 -11.59
CA VAL A 93 -13.17 0.27 -10.63
C VAL A 93 -11.92 -0.38 -11.21
N ASP A 94 -12.05 -1.53 -11.90
CA ASP A 94 -10.91 -2.21 -12.51
C ASP A 94 -10.30 -1.37 -13.66
N GLN A 95 -11.11 -0.75 -14.49
CA GLN A 95 -10.61 0.16 -15.54
C GLN A 95 -9.82 1.33 -14.95
N GLU A 96 -10.37 1.99 -13.93
CA GLU A 96 -9.69 3.08 -13.22
C GLU A 96 -8.39 2.59 -12.54
N TRP A 97 -8.43 1.41 -11.94
CA TRP A 97 -7.26 0.77 -11.32
C TRP A 97 -6.17 0.46 -12.34
N GLN A 98 -6.51 -0.17 -13.47
CA GLN A 98 -5.54 -0.48 -14.53
C GLN A 98 -4.90 0.79 -15.10
N ALA A 99 -5.69 1.83 -15.31
CA ALA A 99 -5.18 3.13 -15.74
C ALA A 99 -4.22 3.75 -14.69
N HIS A 100 -4.52 3.58 -13.39
CA HIS A 100 -3.70 4.09 -12.30
C HIS A 100 -2.38 3.33 -12.18
N VAL A 101 -2.41 1.99 -12.11
CA VAL A 101 -1.20 1.18 -12.01
C VAL A 101 -0.39 1.12 -13.32
N GLY A 102 -1.00 1.51 -14.43
CA GLY A 102 -0.33 1.68 -15.72
C GLY A 102 0.49 2.97 -15.87
N LYS A 103 0.50 3.86 -14.87
CA LYS A 103 1.30 5.08 -14.89
C LYS A 103 2.78 4.75 -15.04
N LYS A 104 3.51 5.65 -15.74
CA LYS A 104 4.95 5.49 -15.97
C LYS A 104 5.78 6.25 -14.94
N GLY A 105 6.98 5.77 -14.71
CA GLY A 105 7.97 6.45 -13.87
C GLY A 105 8.15 5.84 -12.48
N TYR A 106 7.33 4.86 -12.10
CA TYR A 106 7.57 4.04 -10.93
C TYR A 106 7.90 2.59 -11.33
N GLU A 107 8.61 1.90 -10.47
CA GLU A 107 8.93 0.48 -10.62
C GLU A 107 8.76 -0.23 -9.28
N ILE A 108 8.31 -1.48 -9.31
CA ILE A 108 8.29 -2.35 -8.13
C ILE A 108 9.54 -3.23 -8.19
N GLY A 109 10.47 -2.96 -7.27
CA GLY A 109 11.71 -3.71 -7.16
C GLY A 109 11.48 -5.10 -6.59
N LYS A 110 12.16 -6.09 -7.15
CA LYS A 110 12.14 -7.46 -6.63
C LYS A 110 12.96 -7.54 -5.34
N VAL A 111 12.30 -7.84 -4.23
CA VAL A 111 12.99 -8.04 -2.95
C VAL A 111 13.82 -9.32 -3.01
N PRO A 112 15.13 -9.27 -2.70
CA PRO A 112 15.98 -10.46 -2.70
C PRO A 112 15.57 -11.43 -1.56
N VAL A 113 15.63 -12.73 -1.86
CA VAL A 113 15.38 -13.80 -0.88
C VAL A 113 16.72 -14.14 -0.22
N VAL A 114 17.07 -13.36 0.79
CA VAL A 114 18.32 -13.48 1.56
C VAL A 114 18.04 -13.25 3.06
N PRO A 115 18.97 -13.58 3.97
CA PRO A 115 18.85 -13.20 5.37
C PRO A 115 18.56 -11.72 5.55
N ARG A 116 17.77 -11.36 6.58
CA ARG A 116 17.32 -9.98 6.83
C ARG A 116 18.46 -8.96 6.87
N GLU A 117 19.62 -9.37 7.35
CA GLU A 117 20.84 -8.55 7.48
C GLU A 117 21.44 -8.17 6.12
N GLN A 118 21.16 -8.95 5.08
CA GLN A 118 21.72 -8.79 3.74
C GLN A 118 20.74 -8.15 2.75
N VAL A 119 19.48 -7.92 3.14
CA VAL A 119 18.44 -7.44 2.23
C VAL A 119 18.80 -6.11 1.60
N LEU A 120 19.22 -5.11 2.41
CA LEU A 120 19.58 -3.78 1.90
C LEU A 120 20.80 -3.84 0.98
N ASP A 121 21.85 -4.52 1.41
CA ASP A 121 23.09 -4.64 0.62
C ASP A 121 22.83 -5.36 -0.71
N SER A 122 21.97 -6.38 -0.70
CA SER A 122 21.56 -7.08 -1.92
C SER A 122 20.72 -6.22 -2.85
N ILE A 123 19.85 -5.35 -2.32
CA ILE A 123 19.13 -4.35 -3.12
C ILE A 123 20.12 -3.36 -3.74
N LEU A 124 20.98 -2.77 -2.91
CA LEU A 124 21.96 -1.75 -3.35
C LEU A 124 22.98 -2.28 -4.35
N ALA A 125 23.33 -3.57 -4.26
CA ALA A 125 24.25 -4.20 -5.22
C ALA A 125 23.79 -4.09 -6.69
N GLY A 126 22.46 -4.01 -6.91
CA GLY A 126 21.88 -3.82 -8.25
C GLY A 126 22.10 -2.42 -8.84
N TYR A 127 22.59 -1.47 -8.05
CA TYR A 127 22.76 -0.05 -8.44
C TYR A 127 24.20 0.42 -8.42
N ARG A 128 25.17 -0.49 -8.43
CA ARG A 128 26.59 -0.12 -8.53
C ARG A 128 26.86 0.69 -9.80
N GLY A 129 27.62 1.75 -9.68
CA GLY A 129 27.86 2.71 -10.74
C GLY A 129 26.91 3.92 -10.75
N GLU A 130 25.88 3.89 -9.90
CA GLU A 130 24.87 4.94 -9.80
C GLU A 130 24.84 5.56 -8.40
N VAL A 131 24.52 6.85 -8.31
CA VAL A 131 24.22 7.49 -7.03
C VAL A 131 22.79 7.12 -6.65
N VAL A 132 22.60 6.67 -5.41
CA VAL A 132 21.30 6.19 -4.94
C VAL A 132 20.85 7.01 -3.74
N PHE A 133 19.61 7.51 -3.81
CA PHE A 133 18.88 8.09 -2.68
C PHE A 133 17.86 7.08 -2.18
N VAL A 134 17.99 6.65 -0.92
CA VAL A 134 17.06 5.72 -0.28
C VAL A 134 16.20 6.47 0.71
N ASP A 135 14.87 6.31 0.61
CA ASP A 135 13.87 6.87 1.52
C ASP A 135 13.13 5.74 2.24
N PHE A 136 13.24 5.70 3.58
CA PHE A 136 12.47 4.80 4.41
C PHE A 136 11.18 5.47 4.85
N TRP A 137 10.05 4.86 4.51
CA TRP A 137 8.73 5.42 4.70
C TRP A 137 7.67 4.36 4.98
N TYR A 138 6.42 4.77 5.18
CA TYR A 138 5.24 3.91 5.16
C TYR A 138 3.98 4.71 4.80
N VAL A 139 2.94 4.01 4.33
CA VAL A 139 1.75 4.62 3.70
C VAL A 139 0.96 5.59 4.59
N TYR A 140 1.10 5.52 5.92
CA TYR A 140 0.44 6.43 6.87
C TYR A 140 1.42 7.43 7.52
N CYS A 141 2.67 7.49 7.07
CA CYS A 141 3.68 8.41 7.59
C CYS A 141 3.45 9.82 7.05
N ARG A 142 2.71 10.65 7.78
CA ARG A 142 2.40 12.03 7.37
C ARG A 142 3.64 12.89 7.14
N SER A 143 4.65 12.76 7.99
CA SER A 143 5.94 13.46 7.83
C SER A 143 6.67 13.05 6.56
N CYS A 144 6.67 11.74 6.22
CA CYS A 144 7.27 11.24 4.98
C CYS A 144 6.55 11.81 3.76
N LEU A 145 5.21 11.73 3.73
CA LEU A 145 4.42 12.22 2.60
C LEU A 145 4.59 13.73 2.38
N ARG A 146 4.68 14.51 3.46
CA ARG A 146 4.97 15.95 3.37
C ARG A 146 6.37 16.19 2.80
N ALA A 147 7.39 15.50 3.33
CA ALA A 147 8.77 15.61 2.85
C ALA A 147 8.90 15.23 1.37
N MET A 148 8.24 14.13 0.95
CA MET A 148 8.21 13.72 -0.46
C MET A 148 7.59 14.78 -1.36
N ALA A 149 6.48 15.41 -0.96
CA ALA A 149 5.84 16.47 -1.72
C ALA A 149 6.77 17.71 -1.84
N GLU A 150 7.47 18.08 -0.78
CA GLU A 150 8.42 19.19 -0.81
C GLU A 150 9.66 18.89 -1.68
N MET A 151 10.12 17.63 -1.71
CA MET A 151 11.28 17.20 -2.50
C MET A 151 10.95 16.88 -3.96
N GLU A 152 9.69 16.86 -4.38
CA GLU A 152 9.30 16.34 -5.69
C GLU A 152 10.04 17.00 -6.87
N ALA A 153 10.14 18.35 -6.86
CA ALA A 153 10.84 19.09 -7.92
C ALA A 153 12.35 18.76 -7.95
N VAL A 154 12.97 18.59 -6.78
CA VAL A 154 14.38 18.21 -6.67
C VAL A 154 14.57 16.77 -7.15
N LYS A 155 13.71 15.87 -6.71
CA LYS A 155 13.72 14.47 -7.14
C LYS A 155 13.63 14.36 -8.68
N GLU A 156 12.70 15.07 -9.31
CA GLU A 156 12.58 15.06 -10.77
C GLU A 156 13.83 15.60 -11.50
N GLU A 157 14.47 16.61 -10.94
CA GLU A 157 15.74 17.11 -11.48
C GLU A 157 16.83 16.04 -11.43
N TYR A 158 16.98 15.38 -10.27
CA TYR A 158 18.05 14.41 -10.07
C TYR A 158 17.78 13.04 -10.71
N LEU A 159 16.54 12.66 -10.91
CA LEU A 159 16.19 11.52 -11.77
C LEU A 159 16.73 11.72 -13.20
N LYS A 160 16.63 12.93 -13.74
CA LYS A 160 17.19 13.28 -15.07
C LYS A 160 18.72 13.28 -15.09
N LYS A 161 19.35 13.56 -13.96
CA LYS A 161 20.81 13.46 -13.78
C LYS A 161 21.31 12.02 -13.52
N GLY A 162 20.39 11.03 -13.46
CA GLY A 162 20.73 9.61 -13.31
C GLY A 162 20.73 9.10 -11.87
N VAL A 163 20.36 9.91 -10.88
CA VAL A 163 20.19 9.44 -9.49
C VAL A 163 19.04 8.45 -9.41
N LYS A 164 19.23 7.33 -8.73
CA LYS A 164 18.16 6.36 -8.44
C LYS A 164 17.51 6.69 -7.11
N PHE A 165 16.18 6.80 -7.12
CA PHE A 165 15.39 6.99 -5.90
C PHE A 165 14.72 5.67 -5.53
N LEU A 166 15.10 5.13 -4.38
CA LEU A 166 14.57 3.89 -3.82
C LEU A 166 13.70 4.22 -2.60
N PHE A 167 12.48 3.72 -2.61
CA PHE A 167 11.54 3.85 -1.51
C PHE A 167 11.37 2.50 -0.83
N ILE A 168 11.78 2.40 0.45
CA ILE A 168 11.76 1.14 1.20
C ILE A 168 10.71 1.21 2.31
N THR A 169 9.84 0.22 2.34
CA THR A 169 8.81 0.06 3.38
C THR A 169 8.67 -1.41 3.78
N GLY A 170 8.02 -1.66 4.92
CA GLY A 170 7.71 -3.01 5.40
C GLY A 170 6.28 -3.43 5.08
N GLU A 171 6.04 -4.73 4.94
CA GLU A 171 4.73 -5.31 4.60
C GLU A 171 3.61 -4.90 5.56
N LYS A 172 3.84 -4.92 6.89
CA LYS A 172 2.84 -4.48 7.88
C LYS A 172 2.70 -2.96 7.96
N ALA A 173 3.82 -2.24 7.79
CA ALA A 173 3.82 -0.79 7.81
C ALA A 173 3.07 -0.19 6.60
N SER A 174 3.12 -0.90 5.47
CA SER A 174 2.42 -0.54 4.25
C SER A 174 1.64 -1.74 3.71
N PRO A 175 0.36 -1.89 4.09
CA PRO A 175 -0.52 -2.92 3.53
C PRO A 175 -0.55 -2.83 2.01
N GLU A 176 -0.48 -3.98 1.34
CA GLU A 176 -0.22 -4.08 -0.10
C GLU A 176 -1.16 -3.24 -0.95
N VAL A 177 -2.45 -3.35 -0.69
CA VAL A 177 -3.49 -2.61 -1.43
C VAL A 177 -3.25 -1.11 -1.33
N ARG A 178 -3.02 -0.60 -0.11
CA ARG A 178 -2.79 0.84 0.09
C ARG A 178 -1.48 1.30 -0.51
N TRP A 179 -0.45 0.47 -0.45
CA TRP A 179 0.84 0.73 -1.07
C TRP A 179 0.72 0.82 -2.59
N LEU A 180 0.03 -0.14 -3.24
CA LEU A 180 -0.24 -0.15 -4.67
C LEU A 180 -1.11 1.03 -5.14
N GLN A 181 -1.96 1.58 -4.27
CA GLN A 181 -2.71 2.81 -4.55
C GLN A 181 -1.83 4.06 -4.57
N MET A 182 -0.71 4.06 -3.88
CA MET A 182 0.11 5.27 -3.71
C MET A 182 1.31 5.34 -4.65
N ILE A 183 2.01 4.22 -4.85
CA ILE A 183 3.29 4.22 -5.57
C ILE A 183 3.20 4.61 -7.05
N PRO A 184 2.07 4.42 -7.80
CA PRO A 184 1.99 4.89 -9.18
C PRO A 184 2.13 6.42 -9.35
N ASP A 185 1.87 7.17 -8.29
CA ASP A 185 2.07 8.63 -8.26
C ASP A 185 3.47 9.04 -7.76
N MET A 186 4.33 8.08 -7.45
CA MET A 186 5.65 8.31 -6.85
C MET A 186 6.74 7.77 -7.77
N LYS A 187 7.34 8.64 -8.59
CA LYS A 187 8.44 8.24 -9.48
C LYS A 187 9.63 7.70 -8.69
N GLY A 188 10.15 6.55 -9.10
CA GLY A 188 11.27 5.86 -8.48
C GLY A 188 11.02 4.36 -8.32
N ILE A 189 11.85 3.68 -7.54
CA ILE A 189 11.81 2.23 -7.38
C ILE A 189 11.36 1.89 -5.97
N HIS A 190 10.33 1.08 -5.86
CA HIS A 190 9.64 0.80 -4.60
C HIS A 190 9.88 -0.63 -4.14
N TYR A 191 10.40 -0.77 -2.93
CA TYR A 191 10.63 -2.06 -2.27
C TYR A 191 9.73 -2.20 -1.05
N ARG A 192 8.94 -3.26 -1.01
CA ARG A 192 8.12 -3.64 0.13
C ARG A 192 8.72 -4.91 0.73
N VAL A 193 9.65 -4.70 1.66
CA VAL A 193 10.42 -5.79 2.27
C VAL A 193 9.64 -6.48 3.39
N THR A 194 10.07 -7.70 3.76
CA THR A 194 9.45 -8.44 4.87
C THR A 194 9.48 -7.63 6.17
N ASN A 195 8.55 -7.93 7.08
CA ASN A 195 8.50 -7.24 8.38
C ASN A 195 9.77 -7.44 9.19
N GLU A 196 10.38 -8.60 9.07
CA GLU A 196 11.61 -8.95 9.76
C GLU A 196 12.78 -8.11 9.26
N ALA A 197 12.95 -8.01 7.94
CA ALA A 197 13.97 -7.18 7.32
C ALA A 197 13.75 -5.70 7.64
N TYR A 198 12.51 -5.21 7.57
CA TYR A 198 12.21 -3.81 7.85
C TYR A 198 12.51 -3.43 9.29
N ARG A 199 12.14 -4.28 10.26
CA ARG A 199 12.49 -4.08 11.68
C ARG A 199 14.00 -4.07 11.90
N TYR A 200 14.71 -5.04 11.31
CA TYR A 200 16.16 -5.08 11.39
C TYR A 200 16.80 -3.76 10.92
N LEU A 201 16.37 -3.25 9.76
CA LEU A 201 16.87 -1.99 9.22
C LEU A 201 16.60 -0.81 10.15
N ILE A 202 15.38 -0.70 10.70
CA ILE A 202 14.99 0.41 11.56
C ILE A 202 15.65 0.34 12.94
N ASP A 203 15.52 -0.81 13.61
CA ASP A 203 15.81 -0.92 15.05
C ASP A 203 17.27 -1.32 15.33
N GLU A 204 17.85 -2.19 14.48
CA GLU A 204 19.16 -2.79 14.73
C GLU A 204 20.24 -2.14 13.87
N GLN A 205 20.10 -2.08 12.55
CA GLN A 205 21.15 -1.60 11.65
C GLN A 205 21.33 -0.08 11.69
N PHE A 206 20.25 0.69 11.57
CA PHE A 206 20.33 2.16 11.52
C PHE A 206 19.89 2.85 12.81
N LYS A 207 19.19 2.15 13.70
CA LYS A 207 18.67 2.70 14.97
C LYS A 207 17.93 4.01 14.75
N MET A 208 16.98 3.97 13.78
CA MET A 208 16.26 5.15 13.32
C MET A 208 15.40 5.72 14.45
N LYS A 209 15.50 7.02 14.71
CA LYS A 209 14.70 7.70 15.75
C LYS A 209 13.31 8.10 15.25
N GLY A 210 13.05 7.97 13.97
CA GLY A 210 11.80 8.31 13.32
C GLY A 210 11.92 8.30 11.80
N LEU A 211 10.81 8.54 11.11
CA LEU A 211 10.74 8.63 9.65
C LEU A 211 10.23 10.02 9.24
N PRO A 212 10.60 10.52 8.05
CA PRO A 212 11.43 9.86 7.05
C PRO A 212 12.88 9.65 7.52
N TYR A 213 13.55 8.67 6.93
CA TYR A 213 14.98 8.44 7.14
C TYR A 213 15.63 8.19 5.78
N TYR A 214 16.76 8.84 5.53
CA TYR A 214 17.41 8.82 4.23
C TYR A 214 18.81 8.22 4.28
N LEU A 215 19.17 7.51 3.21
CA LEU A 215 20.56 7.15 2.93
C LEU A 215 20.93 7.73 1.57
N ILE A 216 22.17 8.18 1.44
CA ILE A 216 22.76 8.50 0.13
C ILE A 216 23.96 7.58 -0.06
N VAL A 217 23.93 6.86 -1.18
CA VAL A 217 24.88 5.82 -1.53
C VAL A 217 25.67 6.26 -2.76
N ASP A 218 26.98 6.13 -2.70
CA ASP A 218 27.87 6.48 -3.79
C ASP A 218 27.85 5.44 -4.94
N LYS A 219 28.53 5.75 -6.05
CA LYS A 219 28.65 4.86 -7.21
C LYS A 219 29.36 3.53 -6.89
N GLN A 220 30.13 3.46 -5.81
CA GLN A 220 30.80 2.25 -5.33
C GLN A 220 29.89 1.37 -4.45
N GLY A 221 28.70 1.87 -4.08
CA GLY A 221 27.74 1.18 -3.23
C GLY A 221 27.96 1.45 -1.73
N ASN A 222 28.76 2.45 -1.35
CA ASN A 222 28.97 2.80 0.05
C ASN A 222 27.95 3.83 0.53
N ILE A 223 27.39 3.63 1.73
CA ILE A 223 26.51 4.61 2.37
C ILE A 223 27.36 5.78 2.87
N LYS A 224 27.25 6.93 2.22
CA LYS A 224 28.01 8.16 2.53
C LYS A 224 27.29 9.02 3.55
N TYR A 225 25.96 9.12 3.43
CA TYR A 225 25.16 9.96 4.31
C TYR A 225 23.99 9.18 4.88
N ARG A 226 23.65 9.50 6.13
CA ARG A 226 22.48 9.01 6.86
C ARG A 226 21.79 10.21 7.47
N TYR A 227 20.50 10.36 7.24
CA TYR A 227 19.78 11.51 7.73
C TYR A 227 18.43 11.10 8.33
N ASN A 228 18.18 11.56 9.57
CA ASN A 228 16.92 11.29 10.26
C ASN A 228 16.03 12.53 10.23
N GLY A 229 14.82 12.40 9.69
CA GLY A 229 13.91 13.50 9.45
C GLY A 229 14.11 14.16 8.08
N PHE A 230 13.35 15.20 7.80
CA PHE A 230 13.44 15.92 6.53
C PHE A 230 14.72 16.75 6.44
N MET A 231 15.54 16.48 5.43
CA MET A 231 16.84 17.15 5.27
C MET A 231 16.75 18.53 4.58
N GLY A 232 15.62 18.86 3.97
CA GLY A 232 15.47 20.06 3.16
C GLY A 232 16.02 19.94 1.74
N CYS A 233 15.43 20.70 0.81
CA CYS A 233 15.78 20.64 -0.60
C CYS A 233 17.19 21.09 -0.92
N GLU A 234 17.67 22.15 -0.23
CA GLU A 234 19.02 22.70 -0.44
C GLU A 234 20.11 21.67 -0.05
N LYS A 235 19.96 21.08 1.13
CA LYS A 235 20.91 20.05 1.60
C LYS A 235 20.91 18.81 0.73
N MET A 236 19.74 18.43 0.25
CA MET A 236 19.60 17.31 -0.70
C MET A 236 20.38 17.59 -1.99
N ARG A 237 20.25 18.82 -2.58
CA ARG A 237 21.00 19.25 -3.76
C ARG A 237 22.50 19.21 -3.53
N GLU A 238 22.96 19.84 -2.46
CA GLU A 238 24.39 19.89 -2.09
C GLU A 238 25.01 18.50 -2.08
N ILE A 239 24.38 17.55 -1.39
CA ILE A 239 24.92 16.19 -1.24
C ILE A 239 24.87 15.42 -2.56
N LEU A 240 23.75 15.51 -3.31
CA LEU A 240 23.61 14.80 -4.57
C LEU A 240 24.56 15.34 -5.65
N ASP A 241 24.77 16.65 -5.73
CA ASP A 241 25.76 17.25 -6.64
C ASP A 241 27.18 16.84 -6.28
N GLU A 242 27.51 16.78 -4.98
CA GLU A 242 28.82 16.28 -4.52
C GLU A 242 29.06 14.83 -4.97
N GLU A 243 28.08 13.94 -4.74
CA GLU A 243 28.25 12.51 -5.11
C GLU A 243 28.21 12.25 -6.62
N LEU A 244 27.49 13.05 -7.39
CA LEU A 244 27.48 12.97 -8.85
C LEU A 244 28.82 13.41 -9.48
N SER A 245 29.52 14.36 -8.84
CA SER A 245 30.78 14.90 -9.32
C SER A 245 31.99 13.95 -9.17
N LYS A 246 31.85 12.92 -8.35
CA LYS A 246 32.85 11.85 -8.12
C LYS A 246 32.67 10.71 -9.13
#